data_9b6ce8a0a6ba1fce90e92bd7d6dfb5fa
#
_entry.id   9b6ce8a0a6ba1fce90e92bd7d6dfb5fa
#
_cell.length_a   1.000
_cell.length_b   1.000
_cell.length_c   1.000
_cell.angle_alpha   90.00
_cell.angle_beta   90.00
_cell.angle_gamma   90.00
#
_symmetry.space_group_name_H-M   'P 1'
#
loop_
_entity.id
_entity.type
_entity.pdbx_description
1 polymer ?
#
loop_
_entity_poly.entity_id
_entity_poly.type
_entity_poly.pdbx_seq_one_letter_code
_entity_poly.pdbx_strand_id
1 'polypeptide(L)'
;MFESVLVANRGEIAGRVVHTARAMGVKTIAVHTDADADLPFVAEADEAVLIGVADPAHGYLNIPAILEAAHRTNARAVHPGHGFLAGDAEFARAVTARGLVWIGPPPLTIARTGDKINARNLMKEAGVPVAPGVWEPVPDARTAAEEAERIGYPVMVKPAAGAGGVGIAAAHDETTLHAAYLAARDHAERLFGRPDILLERYVPGARHIEVPILGLADGTVVAFPERDCSVQRHHRKIAGESPAPGITPPLRARMLAAAVRAGEAVGHRGAGAVEFVVDPAGREFFFLELNTDLQAEHPLTEAVTGIDLVEQQFRVAAGEAVSLTSTAPRGHALQFHVHALQFHAHAEGPSQDEIKVWEEPVGDGIRIDAGYAEGNTVTAYPLLATLCVHGDDRDHALRRARAAVDAFHIEGPRTDLPFLRALLDDPEFAKGTHDTGIVGRL
;
A
#
# COMPACT_ATOMS: atom_id res chain seq x y z
N MET A 1 8.00 24.49 8.97
CA MET A 1 8.64 23.40 8.18
C MET A 1 10.01 23.06 8.75
N PHE A 2 10.45 21.80 8.76
CA PHE A 2 11.77 21.37 9.22
C PHE A 2 12.82 21.51 8.10
N GLU A 3 14.12 21.61 8.49
CA GLU A 3 15.21 21.91 7.55
C GLU A 3 15.68 20.70 6.74
N SER A 4 15.49 19.46 7.26
CA SER A 4 15.98 18.24 6.62
C SER A 4 15.10 17.03 6.96
N VAL A 5 15.09 16.06 6.05
CA VAL A 5 14.37 14.79 6.18
C VAL A 5 15.27 13.62 5.81
N LEU A 6 15.28 12.58 6.65
CA LEU A 6 15.81 11.28 6.29
C LEU A 6 14.68 10.42 5.73
N VAL A 7 14.88 9.88 4.54
CA VAL A 7 13.93 8.98 3.87
C VAL A 7 14.31 7.54 4.22
N ALA A 8 13.54 6.93 5.11
CA ALA A 8 13.78 5.57 5.60
C ALA A 8 13.10 4.51 4.70
N ASN A 9 13.39 4.58 3.42
CA ASN A 9 12.86 3.68 2.40
C ASN A 9 13.78 3.64 1.17
N ARG A 10 13.37 2.92 0.10
CA ARG A 10 14.14 2.70 -1.12
C ARG A 10 13.28 2.81 -2.38
N GLY A 11 13.96 2.74 -3.53
CA GLY A 11 13.30 2.63 -4.85
C GLY A 11 12.44 3.83 -5.19
N GLU A 12 11.33 3.58 -5.87
CA GLU A 12 10.44 4.59 -6.42
C GLU A 12 9.86 5.51 -5.35
N ILE A 13 9.52 4.97 -4.18
CA ILE A 13 8.94 5.79 -3.11
C ILE A 13 9.98 6.69 -2.44
N ALA A 14 11.22 6.23 -2.33
CA ALA A 14 12.30 7.08 -1.80
C ALA A 14 12.56 8.24 -2.77
N GLY A 15 12.68 7.97 -4.08
CA GLY A 15 12.78 9.01 -5.12
C GLY A 15 11.61 9.99 -5.08
N ARG A 16 10.38 9.46 -4.95
CA ARG A 16 9.16 10.27 -4.85
C ARG A 16 9.19 11.25 -3.66
N VAL A 17 9.61 10.78 -2.49
CA VAL A 17 9.72 11.62 -1.28
C VAL A 17 10.85 12.65 -1.43
N VAL A 18 12.00 12.24 -1.96
CA VAL A 18 13.13 13.14 -2.26
C VAL A 18 12.70 14.27 -3.20
N HIS A 19 11.96 13.94 -4.26
CA HIS A 19 11.47 14.91 -5.24
C HIS A 19 10.60 16.00 -4.59
N THR A 20 9.59 15.61 -3.81
CA THR A 20 8.72 16.57 -3.11
C THR A 20 9.49 17.38 -2.07
N ALA A 21 10.32 16.73 -1.26
CA ALA A 21 11.11 17.44 -0.23
C ALA A 21 12.00 18.52 -0.84
N ARG A 22 12.67 18.22 -1.95
CA ARG A 22 13.51 19.20 -2.68
C ARG A 22 12.68 20.34 -3.26
N ALA A 23 11.50 20.05 -3.84
CA ALA A 23 10.58 21.11 -4.32
C ALA A 23 10.11 22.03 -3.19
N MET A 24 10.02 21.51 -1.96
CA MET A 24 9.68 22.27 -0.75
C MET A 24 10.88 22.97 -0.10
N GLY A 25 12.10 22.82 -0.64
CA GLY A 25 13.33 23.39 -0.08
C GLY A 25 13.83 22.67 1.19
N VAL A 26 13.43 21.42 1.41
CA VAL A 26 13.86 20.57 2.52
C VAL A 26 15.04 19.73 2.08
N LYS A 27 16.17 19.78 2.81
CA LYS A 27 17.35 18.95 2.56
C LYS A 27 16.99 17.46 2.71
N THR A 28 17.41 16.65 1.75
CA THR A 28 17.09 15.21 1.67
C THR A 28 18.29 14.34 2.05
N ILE A 29 18.04 13.32 2.86
CA ILE A 29 19.01 12.30 3.24
C ILE A 29 18.42 10.95 2.88
N ALA A 30 19.03 10.26 1.90
CA ALA A 30 18.68 8.89 1.57
C ALA A 30 19.46 7.91 2.44
N VAL A 31 18.81 6.81 2.85
CA VAL A 31 19.53 5.65 3.38
C VAL A 31 19.52 4.55 2.33
N HIS A 32 20.61 3.80 2.22
CA HIS A 32 20.71 2.71 1.26
C HIS A 32 21.50 1.52 1.79
N THR A 33 21.24 0.35 1.23
CA THR A 33 22.08 -0.84 1.40
C THR A 33 23.21 -0.83 0.36
N ASP A 34 24.16 -1.73 0.51
CA ASP A 34 25.25 -1.91 -0.47
C ASP A 34 24.72 -2.22 -1.87
N ALA A 35 23.67 -3.03 -1.98
CA ALA A 35 23.07 -3.40 -3.25
C ALA A 35 22.27 -2.27 -3.93
N ASP A 36 21.89 -1.24 -3.21
CA ASP A 36 21.10 -0.12 -3.73
C ASP A 36 21.94 1.16 -3.95
N ALA A 37 23.26 1.09 -3.78
CA ALA A 37 24.14 2.26 -3.81
C ALA A 37 24.07 3.06 -5.13
N ASP A 38 23.80 2.39 -6.24
CA ASP A 38 23.75 2.97 -7.59
C ASP A 38 22.31 3.26 -8.07
N LEU A 39 21.29 3.10 -7.20
CA LEU A 39 19.92 3.38 -7.59
C LEU A 39 19.63 4.89 -7.69
N PRO A 40 18.68 5.32 -8.56
CA PRO A 40 18.41 6.72 -8.83
C PRO A 40 18.16 7.58 -7.58
N PHE A 41 17.34 7.10 -6.64
CA PHE A 41 16.99 7.86 -5.43
C PHE A 41 18.20 8.21 -4.55
N VAL A 42 19.28 7.42 -4.61
CA VAL A 42 20.54 7.66 -3.87
C VAL A 42 21.28 8.85 -4.48
N ALA A 43 21.36 8.89 -5.82
CA ALA A 43 22.02 9.98 -6.54
C ALA A 43 21.20 11.29 -6.51
N GLU A 44 19.88 11.20 -6.38
CA GLU A 44 18.97 12.36 -6.34
C GLU A 44 18.94 13.05 -4.96
N ALA A 45 19.27 12.35 -3.88
CA ALA A 45 19.28 12.93 -2.54
C ALA A 45 20.49 13.88 -2.35
N ASP A 46 20.32 14.89 -1.47
CA ASP A 46 21.43 15.82 -1.14
C ASP A 46 22.55 15.13 -0.35
N GLU A 47 22.21 14.07 0.39
CA GLU A 47 23.14 13.24 1.15
C GLU A 47 22.67 11.79 1.16
N ALA A 48 23.59 10.82 1.13
CA ALA A 48 23.27 9.41 1.18
C ALA A 48 24.10 8.70 2.24
N VAL A 49 23.50 7.73 2.96
CA VAL A 49 24.14 7.00 4.06
C VAL A 49 23.92 5.51 3.89
N LEU A 50 25.02 4.76 3.81
CA LEU A 50 24.98 3.30 3.86
C LEU A 50 24.56 2.82 5.26
N ILE A 51 23.48 2.01 5.32
CA ILE A 51 22.92 1.48 6.57
C ILE A 51 23.16 -0.02 6.77
N GLY A 52 23.70 -0.71 5.77
CA GLY A 52 24.00 -2.14 5.87
C GLY A 52 23.96 -2.87 4.54
N VAL A 53 23.76 -4.17 4.62
CA VAL A 53 23.70 -5.08 3.46
C VAL A 53 22.26 -5.29 2.98
N ALA A 54 22.11 -5.91 1.81
CA ALA A 54 20.82 -6.15 1.16
C ALA A 54 19.83 -7.05 1.95
N ASP A 55 20.28 -7.73 3.02
CA ASP A 55 19.38 -8.46 3.91
C ASP A 55 18.43 -7.49 4.64
N PRO A 56 17.10 -7.69 4.60
CA PRO A 56 16.15 -6.75 5.20
C PRO A 56 16.41 -6.44 6.68
N ALA A 57 16.74 -7.45 7.49
CA ALA A 57 16.96 -7.29 8.92
C ALA A 57 18.25 -6.49 9.24
N HIS A 58 19.23 -6.52 8.34
CA HIS A 58 20.50 -5.81 8.46
C HIS A 58 20.55 -4.54 7.59
N GLY A 59 19.48 -4.23 6.85
CA GLY A 59 19.31 -3.06 6.00
C GLY A 59 18.09 -2.21 6.43
N TYR A 60 17.05 -2.18 5.60
CA TYR A 60 15.89 -1.29 5.77
C TYR A 60 15.00 -1.59 6.98
N LEU A 61 15.13 -2.74 7.64
CA LEU A 61 14.46 -3.05 8.92
C LEU A 61 15.36 -2.81 10.13
N ASN A 62 16.60 -2.34 9.93
CA ASN A 62 17.57 -2.08 11.00
C ASN A 62 17.33 -0.69 11.62
N ILE A 63 16.38 -0.62 12.56
CA ILE A 63 16.05 0.62 13.27
C ILE A 63 17.29 1.32 13.87
N PRO A 64 18.21 0.65 14.59
CA PRO A 64 19.41 1.28 15.10
C PRO A 64 20.27 1.96 14.02
N ALA A 65 20.49 1.30 12.87
CA ALA A 65 21.30 1.85 11.79
C ALA A 65 20.66 3.09 11.15
N ILE A 66 19.34 3.07 10.94
CA ILE A 66 18.58 4.22 10.41
C ILE A 66 18.65 5.41 11.37
N LEU A 67 18.48 5.17 12.67
CA LEU A 67 18.54 6.23 13.68
C LEU A 67 19.95 6.79 13.88
N GLU A 68 20.97 5.97 13.71
CA GLU A 68 22.37 6.42 13.69
C GLU A 68 22.66 7.27 12.45
N ALA A 69 22.14 6.87 11.28
CA ALA A 69 22.21 7.69 10.07
C ALA A 69 21.55 9.07 10.29
N ALA A 70 20.37 9.11 10.91
CA ALA A 70 19.69 10.36 11.23
C ALA A 70 20.49 11.25 12.19
N HIS A 71 21.16 10.65 13.18
CA HIS A 71 22.02 11.37 14.12
C HIS A 71 23.27 11.95 13.42
N ARG A 72 23.95 11.16 12.62
CA ARG A 72 25.19 11.56 11.91
C ARG A 72 24.96 12.70 10.91
N THR A 73 23.81 12.72 10.26
CA THR A 73 23.43 13.73 9.25
C THR A 73 22.70 14.92 9.86
N ASN A 74 22.45 14.93 11.17
CA ASN A 74 21.63 15.92 11.85
C ASN A 74 20.24 16.08 11.22
N ALA A 75 19.63 14.99 10.77
CA ALA A 75 18.27 14.99 10.26
C ALA A 75 17.27 15.58 11.27
N ARG A 76 16.29 16.32 10.81
CA ARG A 76 15.22 16.91 11.66
C ARG A 76 13.93 16.11 11.64
N ALA A 77 13.69 15.40 10.54
CA ALA A 77 12.51 14.57 10.36
C ALA A 77 12.88 13.21 9.74
N VAL A 78 11.98 12.24 9.89
CA VAL A 78 12.07 10.92 9.24
C VAL A 78 10.77 10.67 8.49
N HIS A 79 10.87 10.39 7.19
CA HIS A 79 9.79 9.92 6.35
C HIS A 79 9.96 8.42 6.08
N PRO A 80 9.00 7.56 6.49
CA PRO A 80 9.17 6.11 6.34
C PRO A 80 8.82 5.58 4.94
N GLY A 81 8.26 6.40 4.05
CA GLY A 81 7.69 5.94 2.78
C GLY A 81 6.45 5.08 2.99
N HIS A 82 6.41 3.91 2.33
CA HIS A 82 5.40 2.87 2.52
C HIS A 82 6.06 1.50 2.77
N GLY A 83 5.31 0.57 3.37
CA GLY A 83 5.85 -0.75 3.72
C GLY A 83 7.02 -0.67 4.72
N PHE A 84 7.88 -1.69 4.78
CA PHE A 84 9.02 -1.75 5.71
C PHE A 84 8.64 -1.31 7.14
N LEU A 85 9.26 -0.23 7.62
CA LEU A 85 9.04 0.34 8.95
C LEU A 85 7.92 1.40 8.99
N ALA A 86 7.24 1.69 7.89
CA ALA A 86 6.18 2.71 7.85
C ALA A 86 4.99 2.35 8.76
N GLY A 87 4.66 1.05 8.87
CA GLY A 87 3.64 0.53 9.78
C GLY A 87 4.20 0.02 11.12
N ASP A 88 5.43 0.37 11.49
CA ASP A 88 6.07 -0.09 12.74
C ASP A 88 5.96 0.96 13.85
N ALA A 89 5.15 0.64 14.87
CA ALA A 89 4.93 1.52 16.01
C ALA A 89 6.18 1.71 16.89
N GLU A 90 7.10 0.73 16.91
CA GLU A 90 8.34 0.82 17.66
C GLU A 90 9.31 1.78 16.97
N PHE A 91 9.43 1.70 15.66
CA PHE A 91 10.23 2.66 14.89
C PHE A 91 9.70 4.09 15.06
N ALA A 92 8.40 4.30 14.92
CA ALA A 92 7.80 5.62 15.13
C ALA A 92 8.06 6.17 16.54
N ARG A 93 7.98 5.31 17.59
CA ARG A 93 8.36 5.67 18.96
C ARG A 93 9.84 6.01 19.08
N ALA A 94 10.70 5.20 18.48
CA ALA A 94 12.15 5.38 18.56
C ALA A 94 12.62 6.68 17.87
N VAL A 95 11.97 7.08 16.78
CA VAL A 95 12.18 8.35 16.09
C VAL A 95 11.77 9.52 16.99
N THR A 96 10.55 9.49 17.52
CA THR A 96 10.00 10.57 18.36
C THR A 96 10.75 10.70 19.69
N ALA A 97 11.19 9.59 20.28
CA ALA A 97 11.98 9.59 21.52
C ALA A 97 13.37 10.26 21.36
N ARG A 98 13.88 10.41 20.14
CA ARG A 98 15.10 11.15 19.82
C ARG A 98 14.86 12.62 19.50
N GLY A 99 13.62 13.11 19.63
CA GLY A 99 13.25 14.48 19.30
C GLY A 99 13.18 14.77 17.80
N LEU A 100 13.16 13.73 16.97
CA LEU A 100 12.96 13.84 15.52
C LEU A 100 11.47 13.93 15.20
N VAL A 101 11.12 14.68 14.15
CA VAL A 101 9.76 14.72 13.62
C VAL A 101 9.48 13.41 12.87
N TRP A 102 8.47 12.68 13.30
CA TRP A 102 7.96 11.51 12.59
C TRP A 102 6.90 11.95 11.57
N ILE A 103 7.12 11.66 10.30
CA ILE A 103 6.17 11.97 9.23
C ILE A 103 5.24 10.78 9.04
N GLY A 104 4.17 10.75 9.80
CA GLY A 104 3.19 9.66 9.85
C GLY A 104 2.26 9.79 11.05
N PRO A 105 1.37 8.82 11.25
CA PRO A 105 0.44 8.83 12.38
C PRO A 105 1.16 8.58 13.71
N PRO A 106 0.52 8.95 14.84
CA PRO A 106 1.06 8.68 16.17
C PRO A 106 1.39 7.19 16.35
N PRO A 107 2.46 6.82 17.08
CA PRO A 107 2.82 5.42 17.32
C PRO A 107 1.69 4.58 17.92
N LEU A 108 0.83 5.20 18.75
CA LEU A 108 -0.34 4.55 19.33
C LEU A 108 -1.40 4.19 18.27
N THR A 109 -1.60 5.05 17.29
CA THR A 109 -2.51 4.78 16.16
C THR A 109 -2.01 3.57 15.36
N ILE A 110 -0.72 3.55 15.01
CA ILE A 110 -0.10 2.42 14.30
C ILE A 110 -0.28 1.11 15.11
N ALA A 111 0.00 1.13 16.40
CA ALA A 111 -0.12 -0.04 17.25
C ALA A 111 -1.56 -0.56 17.36
N ARG A 112 -2.56 0.34 17.41
CA ARG A 112 -3.98 -0.01 17.51
C ARG A 112 -4.54 -0.61 16.24
N THR A 113 -4.09 -0.16 15.09
CA THR A 113 -4.56 -0.61 13.78
C THR A 113 -3.81 -1.83 13.27
N GLY A 114 -2.60 -2.09 13.76
CA GLY A 114 -1.77 -3.22 13.37
C GLY A 114 -2.28 -4.60 13.82
N ASP A 115 -3.15 -4.66 14.84
CA ASP A 115 -3.86 -5.88 15.25
C ASP A 115 -5.26 -5.88 14.64
N LYS A 116 -5.55 -6.86 13.76
CA LYS A 116 -6.79 -6.91 12.97
C LYS A 116 -8.04 -7.05 13.83
N ILE A 117 -7.96 -7.77 14.97
CA ILE A 117 -9.09 -7.96 15.86
C ILE A 117 -9.39 -6.64 16.57
N ASN A 118 -8.35 -5.99 17.09
CA ASN A 118 -8.49 -4.69 17.74
C ASN A 118 -8.99 -3.61 16.77
N ALA A 119 -8.41 -3.52 15.58
CA ALA A 119 -8.85 -2.60 14.52
C ALA A 119 -10.34 -2.81 14.19
N ARG A 120 -10.76 -4.07 14.00
CA ARG A 120 -12.14 -4.43 13.71
C ARG A 120 -13.11 -4.00 14.82
N ASN A 121 -12.73 -4.21 16.10
CA ASN A 121 -13.53 -3.81 17.25
C ASN A 121 -13.68 -2.28 17.30
N LEU A 122 -12.59 -1.53 17.12
CA LEU A 122 -12.60 -0.07 17.06
C LEU A 122 -13.51 0.44 15.91
N MET A 123 -13.44 -0.19 14.74
CA MET A 123 -14.28 0.19 13.60
C MET A 123 -15.75 -0.04 13.87
N LYS A 124 -16.11 -1.17 14.50
CA LYS A 124 -17.50 -1.43 14.91
C LYS A 124 -18.01 -0.38 15.88
N GLU A 125 -17.22 -0.02 16.90
CA GLU A 125 -17.57 1.02 17.87
C GLU A 125 -17.76 2.38 17.20
N ALA A 126 -16.97 2.69 16.17
CA ALA A 126 -17.08 3.90 15.37
C ALA A 126 -18.24 3.88 14.34
N GLY A 127 -19.03 2.79 14.29
CA GLY A 127 -20.13 2.65 13.34
C GLY A 127 -19.66 2.46 11.88
N VAL A 128 -18.44 1.97 11.67
CA VAL A 128 -17.94 1.54 10.36
C VAL A 128 -18.42 0.12 10.10
N PRO A 129 -19.01 -0.19 8.93
CA PRO A 129 -19.47 -1.54 8.62
C PRO A 129 -18.32 -2.55 8.65
N VAL A 130 -18.48 -3.65 9.39
CA VAL A 130 -17.52 -4.76 9.45
C VAL A 130 -18.22 -6.05 9.03
N ALA A 131 -17.51 -6.94 8.32
CA ALA A 131 -18.07 -8.22 7.91
C ALA A 131 -18.49 -9.05 9.12
N PRO A 132 -19.54 -9.89 9.08
CA PRO A 132 -19.83 -10.85 10.13
C PRO A 132 -18.58 -11.68 10.47
N GLY A 133 -18.26 -11.86 11.76
CA GLY A 133 -17.03 -12.54 12.16
C GLY A 133 -16.89 -12.60 13.67
N VAL A 134 -15.73 -13.05 14.14
CA VAL A 134 -15.40 -13.14 15.56
C VAL A 134 -14.84 -11.81 16.08
N TRP A 135 -14.89 -11.63 17.40
CA TRP A 135 -14.44 -10.41 18.09
C TRP A 135 -13.23 -10.65 18.98
N GLU A 136 -12.89 -11.93 19.18
CA GLU A 136 -11.76 -12.41 19.94
C GLU A 136 -11.02 -13.48 19.14
N PRO A 137 -9.75 -13.78 19.47
CA PRO A 137 -9.03 -14.86 18.81
C PRO A 137 -9.73 -16.21 19.01
N VAL A 138 -9.79 -16.99 17.94
CA VAL A 138 -10.34 -18.35 18.01
C VAL A 138 -9.27 -19.30 18.54
N PRO A 139 -9.50 -19.98 19.69
CA PRO A 139 -8.46 -20.71 20.41
C PRO A 139 -8.09 -22.04 19.77
N ASP A 140 -9.04 -22.73 19.12
CA ASP A 140 -8.86 -24.07 18.55
C ASP A 140 -9.76 -24.32 17.33
N ALA A 141 -9.48 -25.40 16.60
CA ALA A 141 -10.18 -25.74 15.36
C ALA A 141 -11.66 -26.12 15.58
N ARG A 142 -12.03 -26.66 16.76
CA ARG A 142 -13.43 -26.98 17.10
C ARG A 142 -14.23 -25.68 17.26
N THR A 143 -13.71 -24.74 18.04
CA THR A 143 -14.32 -23.42 18.19
C THR A 143 -14.38 -22.67 16.84
N ALA A 144 -13.36 -22.86 15.98
CA ALA A 144 -13.38 -22.30 14.62
C ALA A 144 -14.57 -22.85 13.80
N ALA A 145 -14.87 -24.15 13.89
CA ALA A 145 -16.00 -24.74 13.18
C ALA A 145 -17.35 -24.21 13.71
N GLU A 146 -17.53 -24.13 15.02
CA GLU A 146 -18.74 -23.59 15.66
C GLU A 146 -18.98 -22.12 15.24
N GLU A 147 -17.92 -21.30 15.22
CA GLU A 147 -18.00 -19.91 14.80
C GLU A 147 -18.24 -19.76 13.28
N ALA A 148 -17.62 -20.60 12.46
CA ALA A 148 -17.84 -20.59 11.02
C ALA A 148 -19.27 -20.95 10.64
N GLU A 149 -19.91 -21.90 11.33
CA GLU A 149 -21.34 -22.20 11.17
C GLU A 149 -22.21 -20.99 11.54
N ARG A 150 -21.88 -20.29 12.63
CA ARG A 150 -22.60 -19.08 13.05
C ARG A 150 -22.44 -17.93 12.06
N ILE A 151 -21.26 -17.73 11.49
CA ILE A 151 -20.95 -16.70 10.49
C ILE A 151 -21.60 -17.05 9.14
N GLY A 152 -21.61 -18.34 8.80
CA GLY A 152 -22.02 -18.88 7.51
C GLY A 152 -20.86 -18.98 6.52
N TYR A 153 -20.64 -20.20 5.97
CA TYR A 153 -19.63 -20.43 4.92
C TYR A 153 -19.97 -19.68 3.62
N PRO A 154 -18.96 -19.29 2.82
CA PRO A 154 -17.54 -19.43 3.09
C PRO A 154 -17.01 -18.40 4.11
N VAL A 155 -15.96 -18.76 4.84
CA VAL A 155 -15.28 -17.89 5.80
C VAL A 155 -13.83 -17.66 5.41
N MET A 156 -13.29 -16.52 5.83
CA MET A 156 -11.87 -16.20 5.71
C MET A 156 -11.17 -16.47 7.03
N VAL A 157 -10.09 -17.24 7.00
CA VAL A 157 -9.20 -17.52 8.13
C VAL A 157 -7.99 -16.58 8.01
N LYS A 158 -7.71 -15.80 9.04
CA LYS A 158 -6.64 -14.79 9.01
C LYS A 158 -5.82 -14.81 10.29
N PRO A 159 -4.48 -14.71 10.23
CA PRO A 159 -3.69 -14.28 11.37
C PRO A 159 -4.14 -12.90 11.86
N ALA A 160 -4.28 -12.73 13.16
CA ALA A 160 -4.65 -11.45 13.78
C ALA A 160 -3.54 -10.39 13.61
N ALA A 161 -2.28 -10.82 13.64
CA ALA A 161 -1.10 -10.00 13.39
C ALA A 161 -0.61 -10.16 11.95
N GLY A 162 0.15 -9.18 11.48
CA GLY A 162 0.82 -9.19 10.17
C GLY A 162 0.05 -8.45 9.07
N ALA A 163 0.76 -8.18 7.97
CA ALA A 163 0.29 -7.44 6.80
C ALA A 163 0.55 -8.22 5.51
N GLY A 164 0.07 -7.72 4.36
CA GLY A 164 0.38 -8.26 3.04
C GLY A 164 -0.29 -9.59 2.71
N GLY A 165 -1.38 -9.96 3.39
CA GLY A 165 -2.17 -11.15 3.07
C GLY A 165 -1.53 -12.50 3.40
N VAL A 166 -0.42 -12.50 4.12
CA VAL A 166 0.34 -13.72 4.47
C VAL A 166 -0.44 -14.58 5.46
N GLY A 167 -0.60 -15.88 5.16
CA GLY A 167 -1.31 -16.84 6.01
C GLY A 167 -2.85 -16.73 5.95
N ILE A 168 -3.41 -15.93 5.03
CA ILE A 168 -4.85 -15.82 4.82
C ILE A 168 -5.34 -16.94 3.89
N ALA A 169 -6.46 -17.58 4.25
CA ALA A 169 -7.08 -18.61 3.44
C ALA A 169 -8.61 -18.56 3.51
N ALA A 170 -9.28 -18.80 2.38
CA ALA A 170 -10.72 -19.01 2.34
C ALA A 170 -11.06 -20.48 2.66
N ALA A 171 -12.09 -20.69 3.49
CA ALA A 171 -12.63 -22.00 3.80
C ALA A 171 -14.10 -22.07 3.40
N HIS A 172 -14.44 -23.07 2.59
CA HIS A 172 -15.77 -23.21 2.00
C HIS A 172 -16.67 -24.19 2.80
N ASP A 173 -16.07 -25.02 3.63
CA ASP A 173 -16.69 -26.01 4.47
C ASP A 173 -15.81 -26.34 5.69
N GLU A 174 -16.30 -27.20 6.58
CA GLU A 174 -15.60 -27.58 7.81
C GLU A 174 -14.26 -28.27 7.52
N THR A 175 -14.18 -29.09 6.45
CA THR A 175 -12.95 -29.82 6.09
C THR A 175 -11.84 -28.88 5.67
N THR A 176 -12.16 -27.92 4.80
CA THR A 176 -11.21 -26.91 4.33
C THR A 176 -10.87 -25.91 5.45
N LEU A 177 -11.82 -25.62 6.37
CA LEU A 177 -11.60 -24.77 7.53
C LEU A 177 -10.54 -25.35 8.48
N HIS A 178 -10.63 -26.64 8.79
CA HIS A 178 -9.70 -27.29 9.70
C HIS A 178 -8.25 -27.16 9.20
N ALA A 179 -8.03 -27.47 7.94
CA ALA A 179 -6.70 -27.34 7.31
C ALA A 179 -6.21 -25.90 7.27
N ALA A 180 -7.08 -24.97 6.88
CA ALA A 180 -6.77 -23.53 6.82
C ALA A 180 -6.43 -22.96 8.20
N TYR A 181 -7.18 -23.33 9.24
CA TYR A 181 -6.95 -22.90 10.61
C TYR A 181 -5.58 -23.33 11.14
N LEU A 182 -5.23 -24.60 10.98
CA LEU A 182 -3.94 -25.12 11.45
C LEU A 182 -2.78 -24.47 10.71
N ALA A 183 -2.88 -24.33 9.39
CA ALA A 183 -1.85 -23.69 8.57
C ALA A 183 -1.68 -22.21 8.94
N ALA A 184 -2.79 -21.46 9.10
CA ALA A 184 -2.75 -20.06 9.48
C ALA A 184 -2.15 -19.86 10.86
N ARG A 185 -2.49 -20.71 11.83
CA ARG A 185 -1.98 -20.65 13.20
C ARG A 185 -0.47 -20.90 13.26
N ASP A 186 0.00 -21.98 12.60
CA ASP A 186 1.42 -22.31 12.51
C ASP A 186 2.22 -21.16 11.84
N HIS A 187 1.65 -20.56 10.80
CA HIS A 187 2.23 -19.41 10.11
C HIS A 187 2.30 -18.18 11.01
N ALA A 188 1.22 -17.88 11.74
CA ALA A 188 1.12 -16.76 12.67
C ALA A 188 2.16 -16.87 13.80
N GLU A 189 2.32 -18.06 14.37
CA GLU A 189 3.29 -18.31 15.45
C GLU A 189 4.73 -18.15 14.94
N ARG A 190 5.05 -18.72 13.78
CA ARG A 190 6.41 -18.66 13.21
C ARG A 190 6.83 -17.26 12.76
N LEU A 191 5.95 -16.50 12.13
CA LEU A 191 6.30 -15.19 11.56
C LEU A 191 6.07 -14.03 12.53
N PHE A 192 5.05 -14.14 13.38
CA PHE A 192 4.62 -13.02 14.24
C PHE A 192 4.73 -13.32 15.74
N GLY A 193 5.14 -14.55 16.10
CA GLY A 193 5.26 -14.97 17.50
C GLY A 193 3.93 -15.05 18.26
N ARG A 194 2.78 -15.01 17.55
CA ARG A 194 1.42 -15.02 18.13
C ARG A 194 0.52 -15.90 17.27
N PRO A 195 -0.10 -16.97 17.84
CA PRO A 195 -0.95 -17.93 17.12
C PRO A 195 -2.41 -17.47 16.97
N ASP A 196 -2.69 -16.18 17.18
CA ASP A 196 -4.05 -15.64 17.22
C ASP A 196 -4.68 -15.62 15.81
N ILE A 197 -5.87 -16.23 15.71
CA ILE A 197 -6.61 -16.38 14.45
C ILE A 197 -7.95 -15.64 14.52
N LEU A 198 -8.26 -14.89 13.48
CA LEU A 198 -9.53 -14.23 13.19
C LEU A 198 -10.32 -15.03 12.15
N LEU A 199 -11.63 -15.16 12.35
CA LEU A 199 -12.57 -15.64 11.35
C LEU A 199 -13.57 -14.54 10.99
N GLU A 200 -13.82 -14.38 9.69
CA GLU A 200 -14.85 -13.49 9.17
C GLU A 200 -15.49 -14.06 7.90
N ARG A 201 -16.68 -13.56 7.56
CA ARG A 201 -17.34 -13.94 6.30
C ARG A 201 -16.46 -13.60 5.11
N TYR A 202 -16.23 -14.58 4.25
CA TYR A 202 -15.64 -14.37 2.93
C TYR A 202 -16.72 -13.91 1.94
N VAL A 203 -16.41 -12.92 1.12
CA VAL A 203 -17.31 -12.38 0.09
C VAL A 203 -16.76 -12.76 -1.29
N PRO A 204 -17.25 -13.85 -1.92
CA PRO A 204 -16.79 -14.26 -3.25
C PRO A 204 -17.14 -13.22 -4.32
N GLY A 205 -16.25 -13.03 -5.30
CA GLY A 205 -16.47 -12.07 -6.38
C GLY A 205 -16.50 -10.60 -5.91
N ALA A 206 -15.93 -10.32 -4.74
CA ALA A 206 -15.89 -8.98 -4.19
C ALA A 206 -14.93 -8.07 -4.96
N ARG A 207 -15.16 -6.76 -4.81
CA ARG A 207 -14.18 -5.74 -5.21
C ARG A 207 -13.44 -5.23 -3.99
N HIS A 208 -12.17 -4.95 -4.18
CA HIS A 208 -11.33 -4.31 -3.18
C HIS A 208 -11.29 -2.81 -3.47
N ILE A 209 -11.96 -2.05 -2.65
CA ILE A 209 -12.04 -0.58 -2.78
C ILE A 209 -11.37 0.05 -1.58
N GLU A 210 -10.49 0.99 -1.82
CA GLU A 210 -9.86 1.76 -0.76
C GLU A 210 -10.20 3.24 -0.85
N VAL A 211 -10.37 3.87 0.31
CA VAL A 211 -10.61 5.30 0.44
C VAL A 211 -9.38 5.93 1.06
N PRO A 212 -8.61 6.72 0.30
CA PRO A 212 -7.49 7.47 0.86
C PRO A 212 -7.99 8.51 1.84
N ILE A 213 -7.26 8.69 2.93
CA ILE A 213 -7.54 9.69 3.95
C ILE A 213 -6.31 10.53 4.26
N LEU A 214 -6.54 11.76 4.69
CA LEU A 214 -5.52 12.64 5.26
C LEU A 214 -6.00 13.14 6.62
N GLY A 215 -5.34 12.71 7.69
CA GLY A 215 -5.57 13.23 9.03
C GLY A 215 -4.79 14.51 9.24
N LEU A 216 -5.46 15.59 9.61
CA LEU A 216 -4.89 16.92 9.82
C LEU A 216 -4.35 17.10 11.25
N ALA A 217 -3.57 18.14 11.47
CA ALA A 217 -2.98 18.44 12.76
C ALA A 217 -4.02 18.76 13.86
N ASP A 218 -5.18 19.29 13.47
CA ASP A 218 -6.30 19.61 14.37
C ASP A 218 -7.19 18.40 14.72
N GLY A 219 -6.91 17.23 14.14
CA GLY A 219 -7.68 16.01 14.33
C GLY A 219 -8.78 15.76 13.29
N THR A 220 -9.01 16.70 12.38
CA THR A 220 -9.93 16.52 11.26
C THR A 220 -9.37 15.47 10.30
N VAL A 221 -10.23 14.60 9.76
CA VAL A 221 -9.89 13.64 8.72
C VAL A 221 -10.62 13.98 7.43
N VAL A 222 -9.88 14.06 6.34
CA VAL A 222 -10.39 14.32 5.00
C VAL A 222 -10.29 13.05 4.17
N ALA A 223 -11.38 12.68 3.49
CA ALA A 223 -11.39 11.56 2.54
C ALA A 223 -11.22 12.05 1.11
N PHE A 224 -10.53 11.25 0.30
CA PHE A 224 -10.33 11.46 -1.13
C PHE A 224 -11.16 10.47 -1.96
N PRO A 225 -11.24 10.66 -3.29
CA PRO A 225 -11.89 9.72 -4.18
C PRO A 225 -11.36 8.30 -3.98
N GLU A 226 -12.29 7.36 -3.91
CA GLU A 226 -11.96 5.96 -3.74
C GLU A 226 -11.18 5.40 -4.94
N ARG A 227 -10.39 4.37 -4.67
CA ARG A 227 -9.59 3.64 -5.64
C ARG A 227 -10.08 2.20 -5.71
N ASP A 228 -10.21 1.66 -6.91
CA ASP A 228 -10.38 0.22 -7.11
C ASP A 228 -9.01 -0.44 -7.19
N CYS A 229 -8.74 -1.35 -6.29
CA CYS A 229 -7.51 -2.12 -6.20
C CYS A 229 -7.78 -3.63 -6.32
N SER A 230 -8.82 -4.01 -7.08
CA SER A 230 -9.25 -5.42 -7.24
C SER A 230 -8.28 -6.25 -8.08
N VAL A 231 -7.45 -5.63 -8.92
CA VAL A 231 -6.45 -6.35 -9.72
C VAL A 231 -5.27 -6.73 -8.84
N GLN A 232 -5.30 -7.96 -8.31
CA GLN A 232 -4.35 -8.43 -7.30
C GLN A 232 -3.84 -9.83 -7.63
N ARG A 233 -2.57 -10.11 -7.30
CA ARG A 233 -2.00 -11.46 -7.27
C ARG A 233 -1.49 -11.77 -5.87
N HIS A 234 -1.99 -12.84 -5.25
CA HIS A 234 -1.66 -13.19 -3.87
C HIS A 234 -1.84 -12.02 -2.89
N HIS A 235 -2.97 -11.31 -3.00
CA HIS A 235 -3.31 -10.12 -2.22
C HIS A 235 -2.35 -8.92 -2.39
N ARG A 236 -1.49 -8.93 -3.41
CA ARG A 236 -0.67 -7.77 -3.79
C ARG A 236 -1.29 -7.08 -4.98
N LYS A 237 -1.50 -5.77 -4.86
CA LYS A 237 -2.07 -4.93 -5.92
C LYS A 237 -1.11 -4.87 -7.11
N ILE A 238 -1.62 -5.08 -8.32
CA ILE A 238 -0.86 -5.00 -9.58
C ILE A 238 -1.29 -3.77 -10.37
N ALA A 239 -2.60 -3.49 -10.37
CA ALA A 239 -3.16 -2.32 -11.00
C ALA A 239 -4.31 -1.76 -10.16
N GLY A 240 -4.55 -0.47 -10.32
CA GLY A 240 -5.67 0.23 -9.69
C GLY A 240 -6.21 1.35 -10.57
N GLU A 241 -7.38 1.86 -10.22
CA GLU A 241 -7.98 3.00 -10.90
C GLU A 241 -8.79 3.88 -9.93
N SER A 242 -8.89 5.17 -10.24
CA SER A 242 -9.67 6.14 -9.48
C SER A 242 -10.36 7.16 -10.41
N PRO A 243 -11.64 7.48 -10.14
CA PRO A 243 -12.57 6.86 -9.20
C PRO A 243 -12.90 5.42 -9.56
N ALA A 244 -13.32 4.60 -8.59
CA ALA A 244 -13.68 3.21 -8.83
C ALA A 244 -14.90 3.09 -9.77
N PRO A 245 -14.80 2.33 -10.89
CA PRO A 245 -15.94 2.14 -11.78
C PRO A 245 -17.03 1.31 -11.12
N GLY A 246 -18.29 1.55 -11.48
CA GLY A 246 -19.42 0.78 -10.94
C GLY A 246 -19.85 1.10 -9.50
N ILE A 247 -19.09 1.93 -8.78
CA ILE A 247 -19.49 2.41 -7.45
C ILE A 247 -20.53 3.53 -7.61
N THR A 248 -21.75 3.28 -7.11
CA THR A 248 -22.84 4.26 -7.20
C THR A 248 -22.59 5.47 -6.30
N PRO A 249 -23.08 6.68 -6.66
CA PRO A 249 -22.90 7.87 -5.81
C PRO A 249 -23.37 7.69 -4.35
N PRO A 250 -24.50 7.02 -4.05
CA PRO A 250 -24.89 6.77 -2.66
C PRO A 250 -23.93 5.83 -1.92
N LEU A 251 -23.41 4.78 -2.57
CA LEU A 251 -22.43 3.87 -1.97
C LEU A 251 -21.13 4.61 -1.70
N ARG A 252 -20.63 5.36 -2.69
CA ARG A 252 -19.44 6.23 -2.55
C ARG A 252 -19.56 7.14 -1.34
N ALA A 253 -20.65 7.88 -1.21
CA ALA A 253 -20.85 8.79 -0.08
C ALA A 253 -20.80 8.05 1.28
N ARG A 254 -21.40 6.85 1.37
CA ARG A 254 -21.36 6.01 2.58
C ARG A 254 -19.93 5.53 2.89
N MET A 255 -19.15 5.14 1.88
CA MET A 255 -17.78 4.67 2.04
C MET A 255 -16.84 5.81 2.48
N LEU A 256 -16.93 6.98 1.83
CA LEU A 256 -16.15 8.15 2.22
C LEU A 256 -16.44 8.56 3.67
N ALA A 257 -17.73 8.62 4.06
CA ALA A 257 -18.12 8.93 5.44
C ALA A 257 -17.63 7.86 6.45
N ALA A 258 -17.60 6.59 6.06
CA ALA A 258 -17.08 5.51 6.89
C ALA A 258 -15.56 5.62 7.07
N ALA A 259 -14.83 5.98 6.01
CA ALA A 259 -13.38 6.18 6.07
C ALA A 259 -12.99 7.38 6.96
N VAL A 260 -13.75 8.47 6.92
CA VAL A 260 -13.56 9.61 7.84
C VAL A 260 -13.73 9.14 9.29
N ARG A 261 -14.85 8.47 9.61
CA ARG A 261 -15.06 7.94 10.97
C ARG A 261 -13.97 6.96 11.42
N ALA A 262 -13.49 6.12 10.52
CA ALA A 262 -12.39 5.19 10.81
C ALA A 262 -11.11 5.94 11.21
N GLY A 263 -10.72 6.94 10.42
CA GLY A 263 -9.54 7.76 10.70
C GLY A 263 -9.66 8.55 12.01
N GLU A 264 -10.84 9.17 12.25
CA GLU A 264 -11.11 9.92 13.49
C GLU A 264 -11.07 9.01 14.73
N ALA A 265 -11.66 7.81 14.65
CA ALA A 265 -11.72 6.86 15.77
C ALA A 265 -10.33 6.42 16.27
N VAL A 266 -9.34 6.37 15.37
CA VAL A 266 -7.97 6.00 15.74
C VAL A 266 -7.04 7.19 15.94
N GLY A 267 -7.52 8.41 15.73
CA GLY A 267 -6.70 9.64 15.78
C GLY A 267 -5.62 9.65 14.69
N HIS A 268 -5.99 9.28 13.47
CA HIS A 268 -5.07 9.22 12.33
C HIS A 268 -4.52 10.61 11.99
N ARG A 269 -3.22 10.68 11.65
CA ARG A 269 -2.54 11.87 11.14
C ARG A 269 -1.67 11.54 9.95
N GLY A 270 -1.58 12.45 8.99
CA GLY A 270 -0.88 12.23 7.73
C GLY A 270 -1.72 11.42 6.74
N ALA A 271 -1.08 10.96 5.67
CA ALA A 271 -1.75 10.14 4.65
C ALA A 271 -1.94 8.69 5.12
N GLY A 272 -3.04 8.10 4.73
CA GLY A 272 -3.39 6.70 4.95
C GLY A 272 -4.51 6.27 4.01
N ALA A 273 -5.00 5.05 4.17
CA ALA A 273 -6.14 4.56 3.42
C ALA A 273 -6.97 3.57 4.24
N VAL A 274 -8.29 3.64 4.07
CA VAL A 274 -9.23 2.66 4.64
C VAL A 274 -9.67 1.72 3.53
N GLU A 275 -9.39 0.44 3.68
CA GLU A 275 -9.72 -0.60 2.72
C GLU A 275 -11.06 -1.24 3.04
N PHE A 276 -11.84 -1.48 2.00
CA PHE A 276 -13.16 -2.09 2.07
C PHE A 276 -13.29 -3.22 1.05
N VAL A 277 -14.04 -4.24 1.44
CA VAL A 277 -14.58 -5.25 0.54
C VAL A 277 -15.98 -4.83 0.16
N VAL A 278 -16.27 -4.71 -1.14
CA VAL A 278 -17.62 -4.38 -1.67
C VAL A 278 -18.22 -5.64 -2.25
N ASP A 279 -19.49 -5.92 -1.92
CA ASP A 279 -20.21 -7.08 -2.41
C ASP A 279 -20.44 -7.02 -3.93
N PRO A 280 -20.57 -8.16 -4.65
CA PRO A 280 -20.75 -8.16 -6.10
C PRO A 280 -21.97 -7.38 -6.60
N ALA A 281 -23.00 -7.23 -5.76
CA ALA A 281 -24.19 -6.46 -6.09
C ALA A 281 -23.99 -4.94 -5.89
N GLY A 282 -22.84 -4.52 -5.33
CA GLY A 282 -22.53 -3.10 -5.09
C GLY A 282 -23.47 -2.44 -4.09
N ARG A 283 -24.02 -3.18 -3.12
CA ARG A 283 -24.99 -2.67 -2.13
C ARG A 283 -24.41 -2.51 -0.74
N GLU A 284 -23.48 -3.41 -0.37
CA GLU A 284 -22.84 -3.45 0.93
C GLU A 284 -21.33 -3.36 0.80
N PHE A 285 -20.70 -2.84 1.83
CA PHE A 285 -19.25 -2.81 1.96
C PHE A 285 -18.87 -3.08 3.40
N PHE A 286 -17.70 -3.68 3.59
CA PHE A 286 -17.19 -4.04 4.89
C PHE A 286 -15.73 -3.59 5.02
N PHE A 287 -15.39 -3.06 6.18
CA PHE A 287 -14.02 -2.71 6.53
C PHE A 287 -13.09 -3.93 6.45
N LEU A 288 -11.96 -3.75 5.82
CA LEU A 288 -10.90 -4.75 5.69
C LEU A 288 -9.72 -4.42 6.59
N GLU A 289 -9.10 -3.25 6.35
CA GLU A 289 -8.01 -2.73 7.18
C GLU A 289 -7.86 -1.21 7.05
N LEU A 290 -7.09 -0.59 7.95
CA LEU A 290 -6.67 0.80 7.87
C LEU A 290 -5.15 0.84 7.78
N ASN A 291 -4.66 1.26 6.62
CA ASN A 291 -3.24 1.47 6.38
C ASN A 291 -2.83 2.85 6.89
N THR A 292 -1.81 2.86 7.73
CA THR A 292 -1.33 4.05 8.43
C THR A 292 -0.16 4.74 7.72
N ASP A 293 0.16 4.31 6.52
CA ASP A 293 1.24 4.83 5.69
C ASP A 293 0.73 5.35 4.33
N LEU A 294 1.62 6.02 3.61
CA LEU A 294 1.37 6.40 2.22
C LEU A 294 1.32 5.13 1.37
N GLN A 295 0.20 4.88 0.73
CA GLN A 295 0.04 3.71 -0.11
C GLN A 295 0.77 3.88 -1.46
N ALA A 296 1.26 2.78 -2.04
CA ALA A 296 1.87 2.79 -3.37
C ALA A 296 0.93 3.34 -4.45
N GLU A 297 -0.37 3.28 -4.22
CA GLU A 297 -1.44 3.78 -5.09
C GLU A 297 -1.72 5.30 -4.92
N HIS A 298 -0.92 6.04 -4.13
CA HIS A 298 -1.09 7.49 -3.96
C HIS A 298 -1.09 8.28 -5.27
N PRO A 299 -0.33 7.90 -6.34
CA PRO A 299 -0.37 8.61 -7.61
C PRO A 299 -1.76 8.72 -8.24
N LEU A 300 -2.63 7.72 -8.04
CA LEU A 300 -4.03 7.77 -8.50
C LEU A 300 -4.78 8.96 -7.90
N THR A 301 -4.68 9.11 -6.58
CA THR A 301 -5.34 10.21 -5.86
C THR A 301 -4.79 11.56 -6.29
N GLU A 302 -3.47 11.66 -6.42
CA GLU A 302 -2.79 12.89 -6.87
C GLU A 302 -3.20 13.26 -8.30
N ALA A 303 -3.27 12.28 -9.21
CA ALA A 303 -3.64 12.51 -10.59
C ALA A 303 -5.07 13.05 -10.74
N VAL A 304 -6.04 12.51 -10.00
CA VAL A 304 -7.44 12.94 -10.11
C VAL A 304 -7.78 14.18 -9.28
N THR A 305 -6.98 14.53 -8.27
CA THR A 305 -7.26 15.70 -7.40
C THR A 305 -6.34 16.88 -7.63
N GLY A 306 -5.14 16.63 -8.13
CA GLY A 306 -4.06 17.63 -8.25
C GLY A 306 -3.41 17.97 -6.90
N ILE A 307 -3.62 17.14 -5.86
CA ILE A 307 -3.07 17.34 -4.52
C ILE A 307 -1.87 16.42 -4.34
N ASP A 308 -0.69 16.95 -4.07
CA ASP A 308 0.51 16.19 -3.69
C ASP A 308 0.37 15.69 -2.24
N LEU A 309 0.11 14.39 -2.07
CA LEU A 309 -0.10 13.78 -0.74
C LEU A 309 1.18 13.75 0.09
N VAL A 310 2.33 13.61 -0.54
CA VAL A 310 3.63 13.65 0.15
C VAL A 310 3.87 15.05 0.71
N GLU A 311 3.60 16.11 -0.06
CA GLU A 311 3.64 17.48 0.44
C GLU A 311 2.71 17.67 1.65
N GLN A 312 1.48 17.12 1.57
CA GLN A 312 0.55 17.24 2.70
C GLN A 312 1.05 16.51 3.95
N GLN A 313 1.70 15.35 3.80
CA GLN A 313 2.33 14.65 4.94
C GLN A 313 3.39 15.55 5.63
N PHE A 314 4.24 16.22 4.85
CA PHE A 314 5.25 17.16 5.37
C PHE A 314 4.59 18.32 6.14
N ARG A 315 3.55 18.94 5.57
CA ARG A 315 2.83 20.05 6.19
C ARG A 315 2.15 19.64 7.49
N VAL A 316 1.44 18.52 7.48
CA VAL A 316 0.78 17.97 8.69
C VAL A 316 1.81 17.66 9.78
N ALA A 317 2.93 17.03 9.43
CA ALA A 317 3.99 16.70 10.39
C ALA A 317 4.69 17.94 10.95
N ALA A 318 4.79 19.01 10.16
CA ALA A 318 5.30 20.32 10.60
C ALA A 318 4.29 21.11 11.45
N GLY A 319 3.05 20.62 11.64
CA GLY A 319 1.99 21.32 12.35
C GLY A 319 1.42 22.53 11.58
N GLU A 320 1.65 22.58 10.27
CA GLU A 320 1.11 23.64 9.41
C GLU A 320 -0.39 23.43 9.15
N ALA A 321 -1.13 24.52 8.99
CA ALA A 321 -2.51 24.46 8.55
C ALA A 321 -2.56 24.00 7.08
N VAL A 322 -3.26 22.92 6.82
CA VAL A 322 -3.50 22.40 5.48
C VAL A 322 -4.85 22.89 4.98
N SER A 323 -4.85 23.55 3.83
CA SER A 323 -6.07 24.01 3.16
C SER A 323 -6.20 23.28 1.83
N LEU A 324 -7.14 22.35 1.75
CA LEU A 324 -7.46 21.63 0.53
C LEU A 324 -8.59 22.37 -0.20
N THR A 325 -8.35 22.83 -1.42
CA THR A 325 -9.34 23.57 -2.21
C THR A 325 -10.51 22.71 -2.65
N SER A 326 -10.25 21.45 -3.00
CA SER A 326 -11.27 20.46 -3.35
C SER A 326 -10.63 19.07 -3.38
N THR A 327 -11.35 18.06 -2.90
CA THR A 327 -10.98 16.64 -3.07
C THR A 327 -11.79 15.96 -4.18
N ALA A 328 -12.68 16.69 -4.88
CA ALA A 328 -13.49 16.13 -5.97
C ALA A 328 -12.58 15.67 -7.13
N PRO A 329 -12.83 14.46 -7.69
CA PRO A 329 -12.02 13.95 -8.78
C PRO A 329 -12.26 14.72 -10.08
N ARG A 330 -11.19 14.92 -10.84
CA ARG A 330 -11.19 15.42 -12.22
C ARG A 330 -10.66 14.33 -13.13
N GLY A 331 -11.46 13.93 -14.10
CA GLY A 331 -11.09 12.84 -15.01
C GLY A 331 -11.03 11.47 -14.34
N HIS A 332 -10.14 10.64 -14.84
CA HIS A 332 -9.94 9.26 -14.38
C HIS A 332 -8.47 8.89 -14.48
N ALA A 333 -7.95 8.14 -13.52
CA ALA A 333 -6.58 7.66 -13.52
C ALA A 333 -6.52 6.14 -13.40
N LEU A 334 -5.54 5.55 -14.09
CA LEU A 334 -5.14 4.15 -14.02
C LEU A 334 -3.69 4.08 -13.56
N GLN A 335 -3.38 3.12 -12.71
CA GLN A 335 -2.01 2.88 -12.24
C GLN A 335 -1.65 1.40 -12.40
N PHE A 336 -0.38 1.17 -12.75
CA PHE A 336 0.20 -0.16 -12.92
C PHE A 336 1.52 -0.23 -12.19
N HIS A 337 1.73 -1.31 -11.43
CA HIS A 337 3.02 -1.64 -10.85
C HIS A 337 3.78 -2.52 -11.84
N VAL A 338 4.89 -2.02 -12.37
CA VAL A 338 5.75 -2.75 -13.31
C VAL A 338 6.81 -3.50 -12.53
N HIS A 339 6.76 -4.83 -12.59
CA HIS A 339 7.66 -5.70 -11.84
C HIS A 339 8.58 -6.51 -12.74
N ALA A 340 9.79 -6.76 -12.24
CA ALA A 340 10.62 -7.84 -12.74
C ALA A 340 10.05 -9.20 -12.27
N LEU A 341 9.91 -10.15 -13.20
CA LEU A 341 9.49 -11.51 -12.90
C LEU A 341 10.69 -12.34 -12.47
N GLN A 342 10.81 -12.57 -11.16
CA GLN A 342 11.80 -13.46 -10.62
C GLN A 342 11.32 -14.91 -10.78
N PHE A 343 11.99 -15.71 -11.64
CA PHE A 343 11.76 -17.14 -11.70
C PHE A 343 12.62 -17.83 -10.64
N HIS A 344 11.99 -18.35 -9.62
CA HIS A 344 12.59 -19.39 -8.77
C HIS A 344 12.57 -20.74 -9.55
N ALA A 345 13.31 -20.81 -10.65
CA ALA A 345 13.81 -22.11 -11.07
C ALA A 345 14.91 -22.48 -10.06
N HIS A 346 14.89 -23.69 -9.52
CA HIS A 346 15.80 -24.27 -8.52
C HIS A 346 17.30 -24.02 -8.75
N ALA A 347 17.72 -22.79 -9.02
CA ALA A 347 19.07 -22.33 -9.16
C ALA A 347 19.36 -21.38 -7.98
N GLU A 348 20.43 -21.69 -7.30
CA GLU A 348 20.98 -21.02 -6.15
C GLU A 348 21.09 -19.49 -6.36
N GLY A 349 20.26 -18.71 -5.65
CA GLY A 349 20.32 -17.25 -5.58
C GLY A 349 19.27 -16.51 -6.41
N PRO A 350 18.98 -15.22 -6.08
CA PRO A 350 18.17 -14.36 -6.90
C PRO A 350 18.85 -14.15 -8.26
N SER A 351 18.07 -14.25 -9.37
CA SER A 351 18.61 -13.88 -10.68
C SER A 351 18.88 -12.37 -10.66
N GLN A 352 20.16 -11.99 -10.70
CA GLN A 352 20.58 -10.61 -10.83
C GLN A 352 20.53 -10.26 -12.31
N ASP A 353 19.42 -9.68 -12.76
CA ASP A 353 19.27 -9.25 -14.15
C ASP A 353 19.60 -7.75 -14.26
N GLU A 354 20.66 -7.42 -15.00
CA GLU A 354 21.03 -6.05 -15.33
C GLU A 354 20.02 -5.48 -16.35
N ILE A 355 19.51 -4.29 -16.08
CA ILE A 355 18.65 -3.52 -16.99
C ILE A 355 19.54 -2.93 -18.09
N LYS A 356 19.40 -3.45 -19.31
CA LYS A 356 20.22 -3.06 -20.48
C LYS A 356 19.59 -1.94 -21.28
N VAL A 357 18.26 -1.84 -21.26
CA VAL A 357 17.48 -0.79 -21.89
C VAL A 357 16.38 -0.37 -20.96
N TRP A 358 16.19 0.94 -20.82
CA TRP A 358 15.13 1.55 -20.05
C TRP A 358 14.55 2.73 -20.81
N GLU A 359 13.41 2.53 -21.47
CA GLU A 359 12.73 3.57 -22.24
C GLU A 359 11.33 3.78 -21.65
N GLU A 360 11.11 4.95 -21.05
CA GLU A 360 9.84 5.32 -20.44
C GLU A 360 8.86 5.89 -21.46
N PRO A 361 7.56 5.58 -21.36
CA PRO A 361 6.54 6.27 -22.14
C PRO A 361 6.48 7.75 -21.73
N VAL A 362 6.36 8.62 -22.72
CA VAL A 362 6.25 10.07 -22.53
C VAL A 362 4.93 10.57 -23.11
N GLY A 363 4.31 11.54 -22.46
CA GLY A 363 3.07 12.17 -22.96
C GLY A 363 2.27 12.85 -21.84
N ASP A 364 1.27 13.62 -22.27
CA ASP A 364 0.37 14.29 -21.33
C ASP A 364 -0.41 13.28 -20.48
N GLY A 365 -0.45 13.53 -19.18
CA GLY A 365 -1.14 12.66 -18.22
C GLY A 365 -0.44 11.33 -17.94
N ILE A 366 0.82 11.16 -18.35
CA ILE A 366 1.66 10.01 -18.00
C ILE A 366 2.63 10.45 -16.91
N ARG A 367 2.71 9.65 -15.85
CA ARG A 367 3.67 9.79 -14.75
C ARG A 367 4.31 8.44 -14.46
N ILE A 368 5.62 8.47 -14.27
CA ILE A 368 6.39 7.30 -13.87
C ILE A 368 7.18 7.66 -12.61
N ASP A 369 7.01 6.85 -11.57
CA ASP A 369 7.86 6.87 -10.40
C ASP A 369 8.76 5.63 -10.51
N ALA A 370 10.01 5.82 -10.95
CA ALA A 370 10.96 4.75 -11.22
C ALA A 370 11.84 4.45 -10.00
N GLY A 371 12.01 3.16 -9.68
CA GLY A 371 12.93 2.71 -8.64
C GLY A 371 14.28 2.27 -9.18
N TYR A 372 14.38 2.07 -10.48
CA TYR A 372 15.55 1.60 -11.22
C TYR A 372 15.74 2.41 -12.51
N ALA A 373 16.92 2.27 -13.10
CA ALA A 373 17.27 2.86 -14.40
C ALA A 373 18.16 1.89 -15.21
N GLU A 374 18.49 2.25 -16.43
CA GLU A 374 19.46 1.53 -17.25
C GLU A 374 20.80 1.39 -16.53
N GLY A 375 21.41 0.21 -16.60
CA GLY A 375 22.66 -0.16 -15.91
C GLY A 375 22.46 -0.68 -14.48
N ASN A 376 21.30 -0.52 -13.87
CA ASN A 376 21.05 -1.08 -12.55
C ASN A 376 20.78 -2.59 -12.62
N THR A 377 21.15 -3.30 -11.55
CA THR A 377 20.85 -4.72 -11.36
C THR A 377 19.63 -4.88 -10.45
N VAL A 378 18.63 -5.63 -10.91
CA VAL A 378 17.43 -5.92 -10.10
C VAL A 378 17.79 -6.90 -9.00
N THR A 379 17.51 -6.51 -7.76
CA THR A 379 17.81 -7.27 -6.54
C THR A 379 16.57 -7.99 -6.00
N ALA A 380 16.51 -8.21 -4.68
CA ALA A 380 15.37 -8.84 -4.00
C ALA A 380 14.04 -8.04 -4.10
N TYR A 381 14.08 -6.80 -4.59
CA TYR A 381 12.93 -5.91 -4.68
C TYR A 381 12.50 -5.75 -6.15
N PRO A 382 11.47 -6.51 -6.58
CA PRO A 382 11.13 -6.62 -8.00
C PRO A 382 10.32 -5.45 -8.58
N LEU A 383 9.81 -4.52 -7.77
CA LEU A 383 9.08 -3.35 -8.27
C LEU A 383 10.05 -2.40 -8.97
N LEU A 384 9.92 -2.32 -10.29
CA LEU A 384 10.77 -1.50 -11.15
C LEU A 384 10.29 -0.05 -11.21
N ALA A 385 9.00 0.12 -11.44
CA ALA A 385 8.37 1.42 -11.55
C ALA A 385 6.86 1.35 -11.29
N THR A 386 6.29 2.49 -10.94
CA THR A 386 4.85 2.73 -10.92
C THR A 386 4.50 3.65 -12.09
N LEU A 387 3.68 3.14 -13.03
CA LEU A 387 3.12 3.90 -14.15
C LEU A 387 1.72 4.37 -13.79
N CYS A 388 1.48 5.68 -13.74
CA CYS A 388 0.17 6.28 -13.54
C CYS A 388 -0.24 7.08 -14.78
N VAL A 389 -1.47 6.84 -15.26
CA VAL A 389 -1.99 7.46 -16.48
C VAL A 389 -3.32 8.14 -16.18
N HIS A 390 -3.44 9.43 -16.54
CA HIS A 390 -4.64 10.22 -16.35
C HIS A 390 -5.31 10.56 -17.69
N GLY A 391 -6.64 10.59 -17.72
CA GLY A 391 -7.46 11.03 -18.85
C GLY A 391 -8.67 11.83 -18.38
N ASP A 392 -9.33 12.54 -19.30
CA ASP A 392 -10.53 13.35 -18.99
C ASP A 392 -11.71 12.48 -18.54
N ASP A 393 -11.72 11.22 -18.97
CA ASP A 393 -12.63 10.17 -18.60
C ASP A 393 -11.92 8.80 -18.61
N ARG A 394 -12.64 7.74 -18.18
CA ARG A 394 -12.08 6.38 -18.10
C ARG A 394 -11.66 5.83 -19.46
N ASP A 395 -12.42 6.07 -20.53
CA ASP A 395 -12.11 5.58 -21.86
C ASP A 395 -10.84 6.27 -22.39
N HIS A 396 -10.68 7.57 -22.13
CA HIS A 396 -9.46 8.30 -22.47
C HIS A 396 -8.24 7.79 -21.69
N ALA A 397 -8.41 7.56 -20.37
CA ALA A 397 -7.35 6.97 -19.55
C ALA A 397 -6.95 5.56 -20.04
N LEU A 398 -7.91 4.69 -20.40
CA LEU A 398 -7.65 3.35 -20.95
C LEU A 398 -6.89 3.41 -22.27
N ARG A 399 -7.25 4.30 -23.20
CA ARG A 399 -6.51 4.46 -24.46
C ARG A 399 -5.07 4.90 -24.22
N ARG A 400 -4.86 5.89 -23.33
CA ARG A 400 -3.52 6.34 -22.95
C ARG A 400 -2.72 5.24 -22.25
N ALA A 401 -3.36 4.48 -21.37
CA ALA A 401 -2.71 3.38 -20.66
C ALA A 401 -2.21 2.29 -21.61
N ARG A 402 -3.02 1.90 -22.62
CA ARG A 402 -2.56 0.96 -23.65
C ARG A 402 -1.32 1.50 -24.38
N ALA A 403 -1.38 2.74 -24.85
CA ALA A 403 -0.24 3.37 -25.54
C ALA A 403 1.00 3.46 -24.64
N ALA A 404 0.83 3.80 -23.36
CA ALA A 404 1.93 3.91 -22.41
C ALA A 404 2.56 2.55 -22.09
N VAL A 405 1.75 1.50 -21.84
CA VAL A 405 2.26 0.14 -21.59
C VAL A 405 2.95 -0.44 -22.82
N ASP A 406 2.46 -0.13 -24.04
CA ASP A 406 3.09 -0.57 -25.29
C ASP A 406 4.43 0.15 -25.54
N ALA A 407 4.53 1.41 -25.16
CA ALA A 407 5.74 2.21 -25.32
C ALA A 407 6.78 1.98 -24.22
N PHE A 408 6.39 1.37 -23.09
CA PHE A 408 7.34 1.08 -22.02
C PHE A 408 8.23 -0.10 -22.42
N HIS A 409 9.50 0.18 -22.68
CA HIS A 409 10.47 -0.82 -23.14
C HIS A 409 11.57 -1.03 -22.12
N ILE A 410 11.69 -2.27 -21.61
CA ILE A 410 12.70 -2.70 -20.65
C ILE A 410 13.35 -3.98 -21.18
N GLU A 411 14.69 -3.98 -21.32
CA GLU A 411 15.47 -5.16 -21.66
C GLU A 411 16.41 -5.55 -20.51
N GLY A 412 16.63 -6.84 -20.37
CA GLY A 412 17.41 -7.48 -19.32
C GLY A 412 16.48 -8.37 -18.48
N PRO A 413 15.87 -7.84 -17.43
CA PRO A 413 14.92 -8.62 -16.66
C PRO A 413 13.63 -8.90 -17.44
N ARG A 414 13.04 -10.08 -17.23
CA ARG A 414 11.67 -10.33 -17.67
C ARG A 414 10.71 -9.54 -16.81
N THR A 415 9.73 -8.89 -17.44
CA THR A 415 8.75 -8.03 -16.74
C THR A 415 7.33 -8.56 -16.89
N ASP A 416 6.41 -8.03 -16.06
CA ASP A 416 4.97 -8.27 -16.15
C ASP A 416 4.25 -7.37 -17.17
N LEU A 417 4.96 -6.55 -17.96
CA LEU A 417 4.37 -5.73 -19.03
C LEU A 417 3.46 -6.52 -19.99
N PRO A 418 3.80 -7.76 -20.42
CA PRO A 418 2.88 -8.57 -21.23
C PRO A 418 1.56 -8.90 -20.53
N PHE A 419 1.58 -9.12 -19.21
CA PHE A 419 0.38 -9.31 -18.42
C PHE A 419 -0.45 -8.03 -18.34
N LEU A 420 0.18 -6.86 -18.16
CA LEU A 420 -0.50 -5.58 -18.12
C LEU A 420 -1.20 -5.26 -19.47
N ARG A 421 -0.59 -5.64 -20.61
CA ARG A 421 -1.24 -5.57 -21.93
C ARG A 421 -2.48 -6.44 -21.99
N ALA A 422 -2.37 -7.71 -21.57
CA ALA A 422 -3.50 -8.63 -21.56
C ALA A 422 -4.63 -8.14 -20.63
N LEU A 423 -4.31 -7.58 -19.49
CA LEU A 423 -5.28 -6.96 -18.56
C LEU A 423 -6.04 -5.81 -19.24
N LEU A 424 -5.33 -4.91 -19.93
CA LEU A 424 -5.95 -3.77 -20.62
C LEU A 424 -6.86 -4.19 -21.77
N ASP A 425 -6.64 -5.37 -22.37
CA ASP A 425 -7.48 -5.93 -23.42
C ASP A 425 -8.62 -6.81 -22.88
N ASP A 426 -8.61 -7.13 -21.60
CA ASP A 426 -9.66 -7.95 -20.97
C ASP A 426 -11.00 -7.21 -20.95
N PRO A 427 -12.11 -7.87 -21.39
CA PRO A 427 -13.42 -7.24 -21.47
C PRO A 427 -14.03 -6.84 -20.12
N GLU A 428 -13.75 -7.57 -19.03
CA GLU A 428 -14.24 -7.22 -17.69
C GLU A 428 -13.51 -5.99 -17.16
N PHE A 429 -12.18 -5.95 -17.34
CA PHE A 429 -11.39 -4.77 -16.98
C PHE A 429 -11.79 -3.55 -17.81
N ALA A 430 -11.88 -3.69 -19.13
CA ALA A 430 -12.27 -2.61 -20.02
C ALA A 430 -13.66 -2.01 -19.67
N LYS A 431 -14.63 -2.86 -19.25
CA LYS A 431 -15.96 -2.42 -18.81
C LYS A 431 -16.01 -1.94 -17.36
N GLY A 432 -14.96 -2.16 -16.56
CA GLY A 432 -14.96 -1.86 -15.12
C GLY A 432 -15.87 -2.76 -14.30
N THR A 433 -16.05 -4.01 -14.73
CA THR A 433 -16.91 -5.02 -14.08
C THR A 433 -16.10 -6.13 -13.41
N HIS A 434 -14.78 -6.02 -13.41
CA HIS A 434 -13.84 -6.95 -12.79
C HIS A 434 -13.98 -7.01 -11.26
N ASP A 435 -13.56 -8.13 -10.70
CA ASP A 435 -13.49 -8.40 -9.27
C ASP A 435 -12.08 -8.87 -8.87
N THR A 436 -11.87 -9.22 -7.59
CA THR A 436 -10.57 -9.70 -7.09
C THR A 436 -10.11 -11.03 -7.70
N GLY A 437 -10.95 -11.73 -8.47
CA GLY A 437 -10.63 -12.98 -9.17
C GLY A 437 -10.08 -12.78 -10.59
N ILE A 438 -10.05 -11.55 -11.13
CA ILE A 438 -9.70 -11.28 -12.53
C ILE A 438 -8.33 -11.87 -12.92
N VAL A 439 -7.31 -11.72 -12.08
CA VAL A 439 -5.95 -12.23 -12.38
C VAL A 439 -5.89 -13.75 -12.55
N GLY A 440 -6.76 -14.47 -11.86
CA GLY A 440 -6.87 -15.94 -12.01
C GLY A 440 -7.61 -16.37 -13.27
N ARG A 441 -8.30 -15.46 -13.96
CA ARG A 441 -9.01 -15.73 -15.22
C ARG A 441 -8.22 -15.31 -16.47
N LEU A 442 -7.18 -14.46 -16.29
CA LEU A 442 -6.21 -14.06 -17.33
C LEU A 442 -5.05 -15.07 -17.46
#